data_dc92e0d1daa8f2d11a2e93afb1916838
#
_entry.id   dc92e0d1daa8f2d11a2e93afb1916838
#
_cell.length_a   1.000
_cell.length_b   1.000
_cell.length_c   1.000
_cell.angle_alpha   90.00
_cell.angle_beta   90.00
_cell.angle_gamma   90.00
#
_symmetry.space_group_name_H-M   'P 1'
#
loop_
_entity.id
_entity.type
_entity.pdbx_description
1 polymer ?
#
loop_
_entity_poly.entity_id
_entity_poly.type
_entity_poly.pdbx_seq_one_letter_code
_entity_poly.pdbx_strand_id
1 'polypeptide(L)'
;LQPCVLEALFATLTNVSFDEARFDEYLSCITGHYNSLPPAAGEPAFDAAAGLVAISDTNTRSLFSLLLFGVKGLAAYYSHALVLGKTDDTILPFIRDALASRFEDLSIDQRTALVLECGKQGVSVLALLDAANLTYGVPEITTVSTSSGVRPGILVTGHDLKDLATLLEPPTAAGVDVYTH
;
A
#
# COMPACT_ATOMS: atom_id res chain seq x y z
N LEU A 1 -6.36 11.52 4.85
CA LEU A 1 -6.31 10.93 3.49
C LEU A 1 -7.52 10.03 3.30
N GLN A 2 -8.19 10.14 2.16
CA GLN A 2 -9.35 9.30 1.87
C GLN A 2 -8.92 7.84 1.63
N PRO A 3 -9.68 6.85 2.08
CA PRO A 3 -9.35 5.43 1.89
C PRO A 3 -9.10 5.06 0.42
N CYS A 4 -9.91 5.56 -0.50
CA CYS A 4 -9.74 5.26 -1.93
C CYS A 4 -8.42 5.80 -2.52
N VAL A 5 -7.82 6.85 -1.95
CA VAL A 5 -6.49 7.32 -2.36
C VAL A 5 -5.42 6.32 -1.91
N LEU A 6 -5.53 5.79 -0.68
CA LEU A 6 -4.62 4.78 -0.17
C LEU A 6 -4.67 3.50 -1.00
N GLU A 7 -5.88 3.02 -1.29
CA GLU A 7 -6.10 1.83 -2.12
C GLU A 7 -5.60 2.04 -3.56
N ALA A 8 -5.84 3.21 -4.16
CA ALA A 8 -5.33 3.54 -5.49
C ALA A 8 -3.80 3.57 -5.55
N LEU A 9 -3.13 4.14 -4.52
CA LEU A 9 -1.68 4.12 -4.42
C LEU A 9 -1.15 2.69 -4.38
N PHE A 10 -1.77 1.81 -3.60
CA PHE A 10 -1.42 0.40 -3.52
C PHE A 10 -1.68 -0.31 -4.87
N ALA A 11 -2.88 -0.18 -5.43
CA ALA A 11 -3.27 -0.83 -6.68
C ALA A 11 -2.38 -0.45 -7.89
N THR A 12 -1.80 0.76 -7.87
CA THR A 12 -0.89 1.25 -8.92
C THR A 12 0.58 0.94 -8.65
N LEU A 13 0.93 0.21 -7.59
CA LEU A 13 2.32 -0.12 -7.28
C LEU A 13 2.89 -1.06 -8.33
N THR A 14 2.42 -2.30 -8.40
CA THR A 14 2.75 -3.30 -9.43
C THR A 14 1.96 -4.59 -9.20
N ASN A 15 1.43 -5.20 -10.27
CA ASN A 15 0.86 -6.56 -10.29
C ASN A 15 -0.08 -6.93 -9.10
N VAL A 16 -0.72 -5.95 -8.48
CA VAL A 16 -1.58 -6.15 -7.30
C VAL A 16 -3.06 -5.94 -7.59
N SER A 17 -3.40 -5.54 -8.82
CA SER A 17 -4.79 -5.39 -9.25
C SER A 17 -4.95 -5.90 -10.67
N PHE A 18 -5.87 -6.85 -10.85
CA PHE A 18 -6.19 -7.48 -12.11
C PHE A 18 -7.64 -7.18 -12.55
N ASP A 19 -8.35 -6.35 -11.79
CA ASP A 19 -9.73 -5.94 -12.06
C ASP A 19 -9.76 -4.49 -12.52
N GLU A 20 -9.95 -4.28 -13.82
CA GLU A 20 -10.01 -2.94 -14.42
C GLU A 20 -11.15 -2.09 -13.84
N ALA A 21 -12.28 -2.70 -13.47
CA ALA A 21 -13.40 -1.97 -12.89
C ALA A 21 -13.05 -1.30 -11.54
N ARG A 22 -12.13 -1.87 -10.78
CA ARG A 22 -11.65 -1.27 -9.52
C ARG A 22 -10.92 0.05 -9.75
N PHE A 23 -10.19 0.21 -10.84
CA PHE A 23 -9.55 1.48 -11.17
C PHE A 23 -10.58 2.58 -11.48
N ASP A 24 -11.66 2.24 -12.16
CA ASP A 24 -12.76 3.16 -12.42
C ASP A 24 -13.47 3.57 -11.12
N GLU A 25 -13.64 2.65 -10.16
CA GLU A 25 -14.17 2.94 -8.83
C GLU A 25 -13.24 3.92 -8.07
N TYR A 26 -11.93 3.67 -8.06
CA TYR A 26 -10.96 4.57 -7.41
C TYR A 26 -10.96 5.95 -8.05
N LEU A 27 -10.95 6.01 -9.38
CA LEU A 27 -11.01 7.27 -10.12
C LEU A 27 -12.29 8.04 -9.82
N SER A 28 -13.43 7.36 -9.81
CA SER A 28 -14.73 7.96 -9.49
C SER A 28 -14.77 8.49 -8.05
N CYS A 29 -14.25 7.73 -7.09
CA CYS A 29 -14.16 8.14 -5.69
C CYS A 29 -13.27 9.39 -5.54
N ILE A 30 -12.06 9.37 -6.10
CA ILE A 30 -11.11 10.48 -6.01
C ILE A 30 -11.69 11.74 -6.68
N THR A 31 -12.24 11.59 -7.87
CA THR A 31 -12.86 12.70 -8.61
C THR A 31 -14.08 13.27 -7.86
N GLY A 32 -14.91 12.40 -7.27
CA GLY A 32 -16.03 12.82 -6.44
C GLY A 32 -15.60 13.66 -5.24
N HIS A 33 -14.55 13.23 -4.55
CA HIS A 33 -13.97 14.00 -3.43
C HIS A 33 -13.37 15.33 -3.91
N TYR A 34 -12.60 15.31 -5.01
CA TYR A 34 -12.05 16.53 -5.60
C TYR A 34 -13.14 17.55 -5.91
N ASN A 35 -14.20 17.14 -6.60
CA ASN A 35 -15.31 17.99 -6.97
C ASN A 35 -16.14 18.50 -5.77
N SER A 36 -16.06 17.85 -4.62
CA SER A 36 -16.73 18.28 -3.38
C SER A 36 -15.96 19.35 -2.61
N LEU A 37 -14.68 19.57 -2.95
CA LEU A 37 -13.86 20.59 -2.33
C LEU A 37 -14.26 22.00 -2.85
N PRO A 38 -14.20 23.04 -2.00
CA PRO A 38 -14.38 24.39 -2.48
C PRO A 38 -13.26 24.73 -3.49
N PRO A 39 -13.57 25.43 -4.59
CA PRO A 39 -12.56 25.83 -5.55
C PRO A 39 -11.47 26.64 -4.87
N ALA A 40 -10.22 26.18 -4.95
CA ALA A 40 -9.10 26.96 -4.47
C ALA A 40 -8.77 28.09 -5.46
N ALA A 41 -8.57 29.29 -4.94
CA ALA A 41 -8.24 30.43 -5.78
C ALA A 41 -6.89 30.23 -6.48
N GLY A 42 -6.90 30.13 -7.81
CA GLY A 42 -5.70 29.99 -8.62
C GLY A 42 -5.24 28.57 -8.92
N GLU A 43 -6.00 27.55 -8.55
CA GLU A 43 -5.69 26.19 -8.98
C GLU A 43 -5.86 26.02 -10.49
N PRO A 44 -4.86 25.44 -11.19
CA PRO A 44 -5.07 24.99 -12.56
C PRO A 44 -6.16 23.89 -12.57
N ALA A 45 -6.95 23.83 -13.63
CA ALA A 45 -7.88 22.73 -13.84
C ALA A 45 -7.13 21.39 -13.68
N PHE A 46 -7.76 20.43 -13.00
CA PHE A 46 -7.21 19.10 -12.86
C PHE A 46 -6.88 18.51 -14.24
N ASP A 47 -5.61 18.33 -14.51
CA ASP A 47 -5.13 17.68 -15.73
C ASP A 47 -4.55 16.30 -15.34
N ALA A 48 -5.31 15.25 -15.59
CA ALA A 48 -4.87 13.87 -15.37
C ALA A 48 -3.61 13.52 -16.19
N ALA A 49 -3.36 14.22 -17.30
CA ALA A 49 -2.14 14.05 -18.12
C ALA A 49 -0.92 14.76 -17.52
N ALA A 50 -1.11 15.64 -16.55
CA ALA A 50 -0.05 16.41 -15.90
C ALA A 50 0.78 15.63 -14.87
N GLY A 51 0.88 14.30 -14.99
CA GLY A 51 1.65 13.44 -14.10
C GLY A 51 3.12 13.82 -13.97
N LEU A 52 3.98 12.85 -13.67
CA LEU A 52 5.43 13.02 -13.51
C LEU A 52 6.10 13.70 -14.72
N VAL A 53 5.57 13.48 -15.93
CA VAL A 53 6.10 14.03 -17.18
C VAL A 53 6.05 15.56 -17.22
N ALA A 54 5.10 16.18 -16.53
CA ALA A 54 4.98 17.64 -16.46
C ALA A 54 6.06 18.34 -15.61
N ILE A 55 6.88 17.58 -14.88
CA ILE A 55 8.02 18.15 -14.14
C ILE A 55 9.20 18.29 -15.11
N SER A 56 9.49 19.52 -15.51
CA SER A 56 10.54 19.83 -16.51
C SER A 56 11.95 19.58 -15.96
N ASP A 57 12.21 19.96 -14.71
CA ASP A 57 13.51 19.74 -14.08
C ASP A 57 13.73 18.26 -13.78
N THR A 58 14.83 17.71 -14.31
CA THR A 58 15.13 16.27 -14.23
C THR A 58 15.41 15.80 -12.79
N ASN A 59 16.10 16.61 -11.99
CA ASN A 59 16.42 16.23 -10.61
C ASN A 59 15.17 16.25 -9.74
N THR A 60 14.35 17.28 -9.85
CA THR A 60 13.04 17.38 -9.19
C THR A 60 12.14 16.21 -9.57
N ARG A 61 12.07 15.90 -10.87
CA ARG A 61 11.27 14.76 -11.36
C ARG A 61 11.76 13.42 -10.79
N SER A 62 13.07 13.21 -10.76
CA SER A 62 13.66 11.97 -10.24
C SER A 62 13.42 11.79 -8.75
N LEU A 63 13.63 12.84 -7.95
CA LEU A 63 13.38 12.81 -6.50
C LEU A 63 11.89 12.61 -6.20
N PHE A 64 11.00 13.30 -6.93
CA PHE A 64 9.57 13.10 -6.73
C PHE A 64 9.10 11.71 -7.18
N SER A 65 9.68 11.15 -8.24
CA SER A 65 9.40 9.77 -8.65
C SER A 65 9.80 8.78 -7.56
N LEU A 66 11.00 8.94 -6.99
CA LEU A 66 11.47 8.10 -5.89
C LEU A 66 10.56 8.21 -4.67
N LEU A 67 10.18 9.45 -4.29
CA LEU A 67 9.23 9.70 -3.21
C LEU A 67 7.86 9.03 -3.48
N LEU A 68 7.32 9.17 -4.69
CA LEU A 68 6.03 8.60 -5.07
C LEU A 68 6.04 7.07 -4.97
N PHE A 69 7.10 6.39 -5.45
CA PHE A 69 7.21 4.94 -5.30
C PHE A 69 7.37 4.53 -3.83
N GLY A 70 8.11 5.30 -3.03
CA GLY A 70 8.17 5.11 -1.59
C GLY A 70 6.79 5.21 -0.93
N VAL A 71 6.04 6.26 -1.25
CA VAL A 71 4.67 6.49 -0.75
C VAL A 71 3.72 5.35 -1.16
N LYS A 72 3.83 4.83 -2.38
CA LYS A 72 3.07 3.64 -2.81
C LYS A 72 3.41 2.42 -1.96
N GLY A 73 4.70 2.22 -1.65
CA GLY A 73 5.14 1.16 -0.75
C GLY A 73 4.58 1.31 0.67
N LEU A 74 4.60 2.54 1.22
CA LEU A 74 3.95 2.83 2.51
C LEU A 74 2.46 2.50 2.48
N ALA A 75 1.75 2.91 1.42
CA ALA A 75 0.32 2.64 1.26
C ALA A 75 0.03 1.14 1.23
N ALA A 76 0.86 0.34 0.55
CA ALA A 76 0.70 -1.11 0.48
C ALA A 76 0.82 -1.76 1.85
N TYR A 77 1.92 -1.53 2.56
CA TYR A 77 2.13 -2.13 3.89
C TYR A 77 1.16 -1.61 4.94
N TYR A 78 0.80 -0.32 4.87
CA TYR A 78 -0.19 0.25 5.76
C TYR A 78 -1.59 -0.33 5.53
N SER A 79 -1.98 -0.59 4.28
CA SER A 79 -3.23 -1.27 3.95
C SER A 79 -3.30 -2.67 4.57
N HIS A 80 -2.21 -3.44 4.51
CA HIS A 80 -2.14 -4.74 5.19
C HIS A 80 -2.29 -4.62 6.70
N ALA A 81 -1.63 -3.63 7.33
CA ALA A 81 -1.78 -3.39 8.76
C ALA A 81 -3.21 -3.00 9.15
N LEU A 82 -3.87 -2.14 8.33
CA LEU A 82 -5.28 -1.75 8.53
C LEU A 82 -6.23 -2.94 8.48
N VAL A 83 -6.04 -3.85 7.53
CA VAL A 83 -6.84 -5.10 7.40
C VAL A 83 -6.73 -5.95 8.66
N LEU A 84 -5.59 -5.90 9.36
CA LEU A 84 -5.33 -6.57 10.64
C LEU A 84 -5.71 -5.71 11.86
N GLY A 85 -6.37 -4.57 11.66
CA GLY A 85 -6.88 -3.70 12.73
C GLY A 85 -5.80 -2.86 13.42
N LYS A 86 -4.64 -2.65 12.80
CA LYS A 86 -3.56 -1.80 13.34
C LYS A 86 -3.49 -0.47 12.61
N THR A 87 -3.30 0.61 13.36
CA THR A 87 -3.20 1.98 12.85
C THR A 87 -2.01 2.71 13.44
N ASP A 88 -1.51 3.70 12.70
CA ASP A 88 -0.53 4.67 13.16
C ASP A 88 -0.94 6.05 12.62
N ASP A 89 -1.11 7.01 13.50
CA ASP A 89 -1.64 8.34 13.19
C ASP A 89 -0.63 9.22 12.42
N THR A 90 0.63 8.81 12.28
CA THR A 90 1.68 9.58 11.60
C THR A 90 1.74 9.28 10.09
N ILE A 91 1.32 8.10 9.66
CA ILE A 91 1.52 7.61 8.29
C ILE A 91 0.64 8.35 7.28
N LEU A 92 -0.66 8.45 7.54
CA LEU A 92 -1.60 9.09 6.60
C LEU A 92 -1.33 10.58 6.40
N PRO A 93 -1.03 11.37 7.45
CA PRO A 93 -0.56 12.75 7.28
C PRO A 93 0.69 12.84 6.42
N PHE A 94 1.70 12.00 6.66
CA PHE A 94 2.91 11.99 5.86
C PHE A 94 2.62 11.69 4.37
N ILE A 95 1.83 10.66 4.08
CA ILE A 95 1.43 10.32 2.69
C ILE A 95 0.77 11.53 2.00
N ARG A 96 -0.16 12.20 2.69
CA ARG A 96 -0.84 13.40 2.18
C ARG A 96 0.16 14.51 1.84
N ASP A 97 1.06 14.82 2.77
CA ASP A 97 2.00 15.92 2.64
C ASP A 97 3.08 15.61 1.59
N ALA A 98 3.53 14.36 1.51
CA ALA A 98 4.43 13.89 0.46
C ALA A 98 3.81 14.02 -0.95
N LEU A 99 2.52 13.68 -1.12
CA LEU A 99 1.83 13.87 -2.40
C LEU A 99 1.66 15.36 -2.72
N ALA A 100 1.30 16.19 -1.73
CA ALA A 100 1.13 17.63 -1.88
C ALA A 100 2.42 18.34 -2.29
N SER A 101 3.58 17.83 -1.87
CA SER A 101 4.91 18.38 -2.18
C SER A 101 5.20 18.48 -3.68
N ARG A 102 4.40 17.79 -4.52
CA ARG A 102 4.45 17.90 -5.99
C ARG A 102 4.23 19.33 -6.46
N PHE A 103 3.38 20.06 -5.77
CA PHE A 103 2.94 21.41 -6.14
C PHE A 103 3.67 22.52 -5.39
N GLU A 104 4.63 22.15 -4.51
CA GLU A 104 5.39 23.07 -3.72
C GLU A 104 6.72 23.45 -4.39
N ASP A 105 7.15 24.70 -4.21
CA ASP A 105 8.47 25.17 -4.66
C ASP A 105 9.53 24.79 -3.63
N LEU A 106 9.96 23.53 -3.66
CA LEU A 106 10.95 22.97 -2.77
C LEU A 106 12.32 22.89 -3.44
N SER A 107 13.36 23.22 -2.67
CA SER A 107 14.74 22.98 -3.09
C SER A 107 15.06 21.48 -3.20
N ILE A 108 16.16 21.16 -3.88
CA ILE A 108 16.66 19.78 -4.00
C ILE A 108 16.92 19.16 -2.62
N ASP A 109 17.49 19.93 -1.70
CA ASP A 109 17.77 19.46 -0.33
C ASP A 109 16.47 19.13 0.44
N GLN A 110 15.44 19.98 0.31
CA GLN A 110 14.14 19.74 0.92
C GLN A 110 13.46 18.48 0.32
N ARG A 111 13.54 18.30 -1.00
CA ARG A 111 13.02 17.08 -1.65
C ARG A 111 13.78 15.83 -1.22
N THR A 112 15.10 15.94 -1.07
CA THR A 112 15.94 14.85 -0.55
C THR A 112 15.55 14.51 0.89
N ALA A 113 15.30 15.51 1.73
CA ALA A 113 14.83 15.31 3.09
C ALA A 113 13.48 14.57 3.15
N LEU A 114 12.54 14.89 2.23
CA LEU A 114 11.26 14.16 2.13
C LEU A 114 11.46 12.69 1.75
N VAL A 115 12.38 12.38 0.83
CA VAL A 115 12.71 10.99 0.47
C VAL A 115 13.28 10.23 1.67
N LEU A 116 14.18 10.85 2.43
CA LEU A 116 14.75 10.24 3.65
C LEU A 116 13.68 10.06 4.74
N GLU A 117 12.79 11.03 4.90
CA GLU A 117 11.66 10.91 5.83
C GLU A 117 10.69 9.78 5.41
N CYS A 118 10.44 9.61 4.10
CA CYS A 118 9.68 8.48 3.58
C CYS A 118 10.32 7.14 4.00
N GLY A 119 11.64 7.04 3.98
CA GLY A 119 12.36 5.87 4.48
C GLY A 119 12.12 5.59 5.97
N LYS A 120 12.10 6.64 6.80
CA LYS A 120 11.79 6.49 8.25
C LYS A 120 10.35 6.04 8.45
N GLN A 121 9.39 6.64 7.74
CA GLN A 121 7.98 6.21 7.77
C GLN A 121 7.85 4.75 7.32
N GLY A 122 8.70 4.31 6.38
CA GLY A 122 8.80 2.91 5.97
C GLY A 122 9.14 1.98 7.13
N VAL A 123 10.11 2.34 7.96
CA VAL A 123 10.45 1.56 9.17
C VAL A 123 9.25 1.49 10.12
N SER A 124 8.55 2.60 10.34
CA SER A 124 7.35 2.64 11.21
C SER A 124 6.23 1.75 10.68
N VAL A 125 5.95 1.81 9.38
CA VAL A 125 4.91 0.98 8.75
C VAL A 125 5.26 -0.51 8.82
N LEU A 126 6.52 -0.87 8.57
CA LEU A 126 6.97 -2.26 8.67
C LEU A 126 6.89 -2.78 10.11
N ALA A 127 7.26 -1.97 11.11
CA ALA A 127 7.12 -2.33 12.51
C ALA A 127 5.64 -2.49 12.91
N LEU A 128 4.76 -1.64 12.38
CA LEU A 128 3.31 -1.74 12.59
C LEU A 128 2.75 -3.05 12.00
N LEU A 129 3.18 -3.40 10.78
CA LEU A 129 2.76 -4.64 10.11
C LEU A 129 3.31 -5.87 10.83
N ASP A 130 4.57 -5.83 11.28
CA ASP A 130 5.15 -6.90 12.10
C ASP A 130 4.34 -7.12 13.37
N ALA A 131 4.03 -6.05 14.11
CA ALA A 131 3.18 -6.13 15.29
C ALA A 131 1.76 -6.64 14.98
N ALA A 132 1.24 -6.40 13.78
CA ALA A 132 -0.03 -6.94 13.32
C ALA A 132 0.08 -8.46 13.05
N ASN A 133 1.12 -8.88 12.37
CA ASN A 133 1.37 -10.30 12.04
C ASN A 133 1.65 -11.16 13.28
N LEU A 134 2.29 -10.59 14.31
CA LEU A 134 2.53 -11.30 15.60
C LEU A 134 1.24 -11.69 16.32
N THR A 135 0.07 -11.18 15.91
CA THR A 135 -1.23 -11.65 16.43
C THR A 135 -1.52 -13.09 16.04
N TYR A 136 -0.90 -13.62 14.99
CA TYR A 136 -1.00 -15.02 14.57
C TYR A 136 0.01 -15.94 15.26
N GLY A 137 0.92 -15.41 16.03
CA GLY A 137 1.95 -16.14 16.75
C GLY A 137 3.36 -15.64 16.47
N VAL A 138 4.31 -16.15 17.25
CA VAL A 138 5.73 -15.86 17.09
C VAL A 138 6.38 -17.04 16.39
N PRO A 139 7.22 -16.84 15.36
CA PRO A 139 7.94 -17.92 14.70
C PRO A 139 8.79 -18.72 15.70
N GLU A 140 8.65 -20.04 15.68
CA GLU A 140 9.43 -20.97 16.51
C GLU A 140 9.93 -22.17 15.69
N ILE A 141 11.02 -22.77 16.12
CA ILE A 141 11.59 -23.97 15.48
C ILE A 141 10.60 -25.12 15.67
N THR A 142 10.01 -25.60 14.56
CA THR A 142 8.99 -26.65 14.56
C THR A 142 9.37 -27.76 13.59
N THR A 143 9.15 -28.99 13.99
CA THR A 143 9.32 -30.14 13.09
C THR A 143 8.05 -30.32 12.25
N VAL A 144 8.21 -30.29 10.93
CA VAL A 144 7.11 -30.47 9.98
C VAL A 144 7.39 -31.67 9.06
N SER A 145 6.31 -32.33 8.62
CA SER A 145 6.41 -33.39 7.60
C SER A 145 6.58 -32.76 6.23
N THR A 146 7.53 -33.27 5.44
CA THR A 146 7.72 -32.87 4.04
C THR A 146 7.03 -33.81 3.05
N SER A 147 6.35 -34.85 3.53
CA SER A 147 5.62 -35.79 2.69
C SER A 147 4.18 -35.30 2.41
N SER A 148 3.64 -35.69 1.25
CA SER A 148 2.23 -35.43 0.91
C SER A 148 1.29 -36.35 1.70
N GLY A 149 0.11 -35.85 2.03
CA GLY A 149 -1.01 -36.64 2.53
C GLY A 149 -1.72 -37.42 1.44
N VAL A 150 -2.86 -38.00 1.80
CA VAL A 150 -3.70 -38.81 0.87
C VAL A 150 -4.96 -38.09 0.41
N ARG A 151 -5.23 -36.92 0.99
CA ARG A 151 -6.40 -36.10 0.62
C ARG A 151 -6.05 -35.16 -0.53
N PRO A 152 -7.05 -34.62 -1.25
CA PRO A 152 -6.81 -33.49 -2.16
C PRO A 152 -6.07 -32.35 -1.46
N GLY A 153 -5.11 -31.71 -2.13
CA GLY A 153 -4.27 -30.69 -1.55
C GLY A 153 -4.46 -29.32 -2.18
N ILE A 154 -4.35 -28.28 -1.36
CA ILE A 154 -4.23 -26.88 -1.79
C ILE A 154 -2.83 -26.42 -1.49
N LEU A 155 -2.09 -25.97 -2.51
CA LEU A 155 -0.78 -25.34 -2.34
C LEU A 155 -0.95 -23.84 -2.19
N VAL A 156 -0.47 -23.30 -1.07
CA VAL A 156 -0.48 -21.87 -0.77
C VAL A 156 0.94 -21.35 -0.83
N THR A 157 1.17 -20.35 -1.69
CA THR A 157 2.46 -19.70 -1.88
C THR A 157 2.29 -18.18 -1.91
N GLY A 158 3.23 -17.41 -1.35
CA GLY A 158 3.17 -15.95 -1.32
C GLY A 158 1.94 -15.41 -0.58
N HIS A 159 1.62 -15.95 0.58
CA HIS A 159 0.35 -15.76 1.27
C HIS A 159 0.35 -14.58 2.25
N ASP A 160 -0.80 -13.95 2.37
CA ASP A 160 -1.18 -13.07 3.47
C ASP A 160 -1.66 -13.93 4.66
N LEU A 161 -1.26 -13.58 5.89
CA LEU A 161 -1.58 -14.39 7.07
C LEU A 161 -3.08 -14.42 7.38
N LYS A 162 -3.80 -13.33 7.09
CA LYS A 162 -5.26 -13.28 7.25
C LYS A 162 -5.96 -14.20 6.28
N ASP A 163 -5.56 -14.19 5.02
CA ASP A 163 -6.12 -15.05 3.98
C ASP A 163 -5.82 -16.53 4.29
N LEU A 164 -4.59 -16.83 4.74
CA LEU A 164 -4.25 -18.17 5.18
C LEU A 164 -5.09 -18.62 6.38
N ALA A 165 -5.26 -17.75 7.39
CA ALA A 165 -6.09 -18.06 8.55
C ALA A 165 -7.53 -18.36 8.13
N THR A 166 -8.11 -17.55 7.25
CA THR A 166 -9.47 -17.75 6.71
C THR A 166 -9.57 -19.07 5.92
N LEU A 167 -8.54 -19.41 5.13
CA LEU A 167 -8.49 -20.70 4.42
C LEU A 167 -8.48 -21.90 5.36
N LEU A 168 -7.84 -21.76 6.53
CA LEU A 168 -7.72 -22.82 7.52
C LEU A 168 -8.95 -22.95 8.43
N GLU A 169 -9.90 -22.01 8.36
CA GLU A 169 -11.14 -22.09 9.14
C GLU A 169 -12.00 -23.31 8.71
N PRO A 170 -12.53 -24.10 9.66
CA PRO A 170 -13.56 -25.09 9.35
C PRO A 170 -14.86 -24.37 8.90
N PRO A 171 -15.58 -24.82 7.88
CA PRO A 171 -15.46 -26.05 7.10
C PRO A 171 -14.59 -25.92 5.83
N THR A 172 -13.96 -24.78 5.54
CA THR A 172 -13.23 -24.54 4.28
C THR A 172 -12.11 -25.56 4.08
N ALA A 173 -11.35 -25.87 5.15
CA ALA A 173 -10.30 -26.87 5.12
C ALA A 173 -10.78 -28.32 5.29
N ALA A 174 -12.09 -28.57 5.44
CA ALA A 174 -12.62 -29.91 5.66
C ALA A 174 -12.39 -30.81 4.45
N GLY A 175 -11.65 -31.90 4.66
CA GLY A 175 -11.42 -32.90 3.61
C GLY A 175 -10.30 -32.59 2.62
N VAL A 176 -9.55 -31.48 2.81
CA VAL A 176 -8.36 -31.14 2.02
C VAL A 176 -7.12 -31.00 2.91
N ASP A 177 -5.95 -31.22 2.35
CA ASP A 177 -4.68 -30.91 2.98
C ASP A 177 -4.19 -29.54 2.46
N VAL A 178 -3.69 -28.67 3.35
CA VAL A 178 -3.13 -27.36 2.97
C VAL A 178 -1.61 -27.43 3.11
N TYR A 179 -0.92 -27.14 2.03
CA TYR A 179 0.54 -27.11 1.95
C TYR A 179 1.02 -25.68 1.81
N THR A 180 1.97 -25.28 2.65
CA THR A 180 2.63 -23.97 2.59
C THR A 180 4.12 -24.14 2.32
N HIS A 181 4.79 -23.07 1.92
CA HIS A 181 6.25 -23.07 1.74
C HIS A 181 6.91 -21.93 2.49
#